data_3808f78d0582d420c144bf17fdd13836
#
_entry.id   3808f78d0582d420c144bf17fdd13836
#
_cell.length_a   1.000
_cell.length_b   1.000
_cell.length_c   1.000
_cell.angle_alpha   90.00
_cell.angle_beta   90.00
_cell.angle_gamma   90.00
#
_symmetry.space_group_name_H-M   'P 1'
#
loop_
_entity.id
_entity.type
_entity.pdbx_description
1 polymer ?
#
loop_
_entity_poly.entity_id
_entity_poly.type
_entity_poly.pdbx_seq_one_letter_code
_entity_poly.pdbx_strand_id
1 'polypeptide(L)'
;STPLYSSAASDVYKRQEVGNTLPMANIPVGTIIHNIELRPGQGAKMVRSAGAFAQLTSKEGAYAIIKMPSGETRKILAACKATIGAVGNSDHALEKSGKAGRSRWLGRRPRNRGVVMNPVDHPMGGGEGRSSGGHPRSRNGLYAKGLKTRAPKKHSSKYIIERRKK
;
A
#
# COMPACT_ATOMS: atom_id res chain seq x y z
N SER A 1 -25.38 30.03 34.60
CA SER A 1 -24.44 28.92 34.77
C SER A 1 -24.06 28.35 33.41
N THR A 2 -22.89 28.74 32.90
CA THR A 2 -22.27 28.18 31.69
C THR A 2 -21.88 26.72 31.96
N PRO A 3 -22.26 25.75 31.13
CA PRO A 3 -21.80 24.37 31.28
C PRO A 3 -20.31 24.32 31.02
N LEU A 4 -19.55 23.87 32.01
CA LEU A 4 -18.15 23.50 31.91
C LEU A 4 -18.03 22.28 30.98
N TYR A 5 -18.16 22.46 29.69
CA TYR A 5 -17.59 21.54 28.72
C TYR A 5 -16.07 21.69 28.82
N SER A 6 -15.45 20.70 29.42
CA SER A 6 -14.01 20.76 29.67
C SER A 6 -13.26 20.99 28.36
N SER A 7 -12.29 21.88 28.37
CA SER A 7 -11.37 22.15 27.27
C SER A 7 -10.73 20.86 26.69
N ALA A 8 -10.60 19.82 27.52
CA ALA A 8 -10.14 18.50 27.11
C ALA A 8 -11.08 17.80 26.10
N ALA A 9 -12.40 17.94 26.22
CA ALA A 9 -13.34 17.33 25.27
C ALA A 9 -13.27 18.05 23.91
N SER A 10 -13.21 19.39 23.89
CA SER A 10 -13.07 20.17 22.64
C SER A 10 -11.72 19.91 21.95
N ASP A 11 -10.64 19.68 22.71
CA ASP A 11 -9.33 19.33 22.18
C ASP A 11 -9.30 17.94 21.53
N VAL A 12 -10.04 16.98 22.07
CA VAL A 12 -10.20 15.64 21.47
C VAL A 12 -10.92 15.71 20.12
N TYR A 13 -11.97 16.52 20.02
CA TYR A 13 -12.67 16.72 18.73
C TYR A 13 -11.83 17.43 17.70
N LYS A 14 -11.10 18.48 18.05
CA LYS A 14 -10.18 19.20 17.16
C LYS A 14 -9.05 18.32 16.65
N ARG A 15 -8.60 17.35 17.44
CA ARG A 15 -7.55 16.39 17.02
C ARG A 15 -8.03 15.37 15.99
N GLN A 16 -9.36 15.22 15.81
CA GLN A 16 -9.96 14.24 14.88
C GLN A 16 -10.24 14.81 13.48
N GLU A 17 -9.83 16.03 13.20
CA GLU A 17 -10.02 16.62 11.88
C GLU A 17 -9.25 15.87 10.79
N VAL A 18 -9.88 15.77 9.60
CA VAL A 18 -9.25 15.16 8.41
C VAL A 18 -7.96 15.87 8.07
N GLY A 19 -6.88 15.12 7.85
CA GLY A 19 -5.56 15.66 7.58
C GLY A 19 -4.64 15.73 8.82
N ASN A 20 -5.17 15.63 10.03
CA ASN A 20 -4.35 15.59 11.24
C ASN A 20 -3.58 14.27 11.35
N THR A 21 -2.30 14.37 11.72
CA THR A 21 -1.42 13.21 11.93
C THR A 21 -1.18 12.98 13.41
N LEU A 22 -1.66 11.85 13.92
CA LEU A 22 -1.62 11.50 15.34
C LEU A 22 -1.06 10.10 15.54
N PRO A 23 -0.52 9.79 16.76
CA PRO A 23 -0.30 8.40 17.18
C PRO A 23 -1.62 7.62 17.12
N MET A 24 -1.58 6.38 16.64
CA MET A 24 -2.80 5.56 16.51
C MET A 24 -3.47 5.27 17.84
N ALA A 25 -2.74 5.35 18.94
CA ALA A 25 -3.32 5.31 20.30
C ALA A 25 -4.43 6.36 20.50
N ASN A 26 -4.27 7.55 19.92
CA ASN A 26 -5.16 8.70 20.10
C ASN A 26 -6.26 8.80 19.03
N ILE A 27 -6.23 7.94 18.00
CA ILE A 27 -7.24 7.94 16.92
C ILE A 27 -8.38 7.01 17.32
N PRO A 28 -9.66 7.40 17.26
CA PRO A 28 -10.79 6.53 17.56
C PRO A 28 -10.83 5.28 16.70
N VAL A 29 -11.34 4.19 17.26
CA VAL A 29 -11.62 2.96 16.50
C VAL A 29 -12.73 3.23 15.45
N GLY A 30 -12.63 2.60 14.30
CA GLY A 30 -13.54 2.81 13.16
C GLY A 30 -13.10 3.90 12.20
N THR A 31 -12.15 4.78 12.60
CA THR A 31 -11.69 5.91 11.78
C THR A 31 -10.95 5.42 10.53
N ILE A 32 -11.20 6.12 9.42
CA ILE A 32 -10.44 5.97 8.16
C ILE A 32 -9.12 6.72 8.30
N ILE A 33 -8.02 6.06 7.98
CA ILE A 33 -6.65 6.57 8.12
C ILE A 33 -5.81 6.28 6.88
N HIS A 34 -4.76 7.07 6.68
CA HIS A 34 -3.76 6.88 5.62
C HIS A 34 -2.37 7.29 6.12
N ASN A 35 -1.36 7.21 5.28
CA ASN A 35 0.03 7.59 5.61
C ASN A 35 0.55 6.94 6.91
N ILE A 36 0.40 5.63 7.02
CA ILE A 36 0.67 4.88 8.23
C ILE A 36 2.16 4.56 8.37
N GLU A 37 2.72 4.78 9.55
CA GLU A 37 4.07 4.34 9.92
C GLU A 37 4.10 2.85 10.24
N LEU A 38 5.25 2.21 10.01
CA LEU A 38 5.52 0.83 10.44
C LEU A 38 6.31 0.76 11.75
N ARG A 39 7.10 1.78 12.02
CA ARG A 39 7.85 1.99 13.26
C ARG A 39 7.72 3.46 13.66
N PRO A 40 7.68 3.76 14.95
CA PRO A 40 7.61 5.15 15.40
C PRO A 40 8.75 5.98 14.82
N GLY A 41 8.44 7.17 14.26
CA GLY A 41 9.40 8.09 13.68
C GLY A 41 9.96 7.71 12.30
N GLN A 42 9.51 6.60 11.70
CA GLN A 42 9.99 6.19 10.36
C GLN A 42 9.36 7.01 9.22
N GLY A 43 8.31 7.75 9.49
CA GLY A 43 7.48 8.41 8.49
C GLY A 43 6.52 7.45 7.76
N ALA A 44 5.66 8.01 6.94
CA ALA A 44 4.63 7.28 6.22
C ALA A 44 5.22 6.23 5.27
N LYS A 45 4.84 4.97 5.43
CA LYS A 45 5.28 3.83 4.59
C LYS A 45 4.14 3.06 3.95
N MET A 46 2.95 3.06 4.55
CA MET A 46 1.80 2.31 4.08
C MET A 46 0.63 3.25 3.76
N VAL A 47 -0.28 2.81 2.88
CA VAL A 47 -1.50 3.54 2.49
C VAL A 47 -1.17 4.96 2.00
N ARG A 48 -0.34 5.05 0.95
CA ARG A 48 0.16 6.32 0.40
C ARG A 48 -0.33 6.62 -1.00
N SER A 49 -0.81 5.61 -1.71
CA SER A 49 -1.24 5.75 -3.11
C SER A 49 -2.50 6.62 -3.21
N ALA A 50 -2.68 7.27 -4.36
CA ALA A 50 -3.85 8.08 -4.65
C ALA A 50 -5.15 7.33 -4.36
N GLY A 51 -6.09 7.96 -3.66
CA GLY A 51 -7.37 7.37 -3.25
C GLY A 51 -7.29 6.26 -2.19
N ALA A 52 -6.10 5.88 -1.73
CA ALA A 52 -5.97 4.79 -0.76
C ALA A 52 -6.37 5.22 0.65
N PHE A 53 -7.02 4.29 1.35
CA PHE A 53 -7.35 4.42 2.77
C PHE A 53 -7.29 3.07 3.46
N ALA A 54 -7.15 3.06 4.77
CA ALA A 54 -7.26 1.91 5.64
C ALA A 54 -8.19 2.24 6.81
N GLN A 55 -8.67 1.25 7.52
CA GLN A 55 -9.55 1.45 8.66
C GLN A 55 -8.90 0.93 9.94
N LEU A 56 -8.92 1.72 10.99
CA LEU A 56 -8.53 1.31 12.33
C LEU A 56 -9.66 0.47 12.93
N THR A 57 -9.47 -0.85 13.04
CA THR A 57 -10.53 -1.79 13.43
C THR A 57 -10.62 -1.96 14.95
N SER A 58 -9.47 -2.09 15.62
CA SER A 58 -9.42 -2.22 17.07
C SER A 58 -8.06 -1.80 17.63
N LYS A 59 -7.96 -1.73 18.94
CA LYS A 59 -6.72 -1.47 19.69
C LYS A 59 -6.58 -2.54 20.77
N GLU A 60 -5.43 -3.20 20.83
CA GLU A 60 -5.15 -4.26 21.77
C GLU A 60 -3.79 -4.01 22.43
N GLY A 61 -3.80 -3.55 23.66
CA GLY A 61 -2.61 -3.22 24.42
C GLY A 61 -1.71 -2.21 23.67
N ALA A 62 -0.48 -2.60 23.35
CA ALA A 62 0.48 -1.77 22.63
C ALA A 62 0.27 -1.74 21.11
N TYR A 63 -0.73 -2.44 20.56
CA TYR A 63 -0.95 -2.57 19.13
C TYR A 63 -2.30 -2.02 18.68
N ALA A 64 -2.31 -1.41 17.49
CA ALA A 64 -3.49 -1.05 16.72
C ALA A 64 -3.70 -2.07 15.60
N ILE A 65 -4.92 -2.54 15.42
CA ILE A 65 -5.32 -3.47 14.36
C ILE A 65 -5.94 -2.67 13.22
N ILE A 66 -5.41 -2.85 12.03
CA ILE A 66 -5.76 -2.05 10.85
C ILE A 66 -6.15 -2.98 9.71
N LYS A 67 -7.28 -2.70 9.10
CA LYS A 67 -7.73 -3.32 7.85
C LYS A 67 -7.19 -2.51 6.67
N MET A 68 -6.31 -3.12 5.89
CA MET A 68 -5.63 -2.51 4.74
C MET A 68 -6.52 -2.48 3.49
N PRO A 69 -6.23 -1.61 2.50
CA PRO A 69 -6.95 -1.58 1.22
C PRO A 69 -6.95 -2.93 0.47
N SER A 70 -5.92 -3.74 0.70
CA SER A 70 -5.80 -5.10 0.11
C SER A 70 -6.71 -6.14 0.76
N GLY A 71 -7.43 -5.81 1.85
CA GLY A 71 -8.17 -6.74 2.69
C GLY A 71 -7.35 -7.45 3.76
N GLU A 72 -6.02 -7.24 3.80
CA GLU A 72 -5.16 -7.77 4.86
C GLU A 72 -5.43 -7.04 6.18
N THR A 73 -5.62 -7.79 7.26
CA THR A 73 -5.70 -7.25 8.62
C THR A 73 -4.35 -7.40 9.30
N ARG A 74 -3.83 -6.28 9.82
CA ARG A 74 -2.48 -6.21 10.34
C ARG A 74 -2.40 -5.44 11.65
N LYS A 75 -1.55 -5.90 12.56
CA LYS A 75 -1.22 -5.18 13.80
C LYS A 75 0.02 -4.32 13.63
N ILE A 76 -0.05 -3.09 14.13
CA ILE A 76 1.02 -2.09 14.12
C ILE A 76 1.11 -1.49 15.52
N LEU A 77 2.29 -1.06 15.96
CA LEU A 77 2.45 -0.42 17.26
C LEU A 77 1.56 0.83 17.36
N ALA A 78 0.82 0.97 18.43
CA ALA A 78 -0.10 2.10 18.65
C ALA A 78 0.61 3.46 18.76
N ALA A 79 1.91 3.47 19.08
CA ALA A 79 2.78 4.64 19.07
C ALA A 79 3.11 5.15 17.64
N CYS A 80 2.93 4.32 16.60
CA CYS A 80 3.09 4.74 15.22
C CYS A 80 2.05 5.79 14.83
N LYS A 81 2.44 6.75 14.02
CA LYS A 81 1.56 7.81 13.54
C LYS A 81 0.79 7.37 12.28
N ALA A 82 -0.41 7.92 12.16
CA ALA A 82 -1.24 7.81 10.96
C ALA A 82 -1.98 9.14 10.75
N THR A 83 -2.37 9.42 9.53
CA THR A 83 -3.14 10.63 9.18
C THR A 83 -4.60 10.26 9.03
N ILE A 84 -5.51 11.07 9.57
CA ILE A 84 -6.96 10.86 9.51
C ILE A 84 -7.46 11.19 8.10
N GLY A 85 -8.32 10.34 7.55
CA GLY A 85 -8.92 10.48 6.23
C GLY A 85 -8.31 9.58 5.16
N ALA A 86 -8.60 9.84 3.91
CA ALA A 86 -8.09 9.13 2.73
C ALA A 86 -7.09 10.00 1.95
N VAL A 87 -6.24 9.36 1.16
CA VAL A 87 -5.36 10.08 0.21
C VAL A 87 -6.22 10.66 -0.91
N GLY A 88 -5.95 11.90 -1.29
CA GLY A 88 -6.65 12.57 -2.40
C GLY A 88 -6.38 11.94 -3.77
N ASN A 89 -6.97 12.55 -4.82
CA ASN A 89 -6.81 12.14 -6.23
C ASN A 89 -7.26 10.69 -6.50
N SER A 90 -8.44 10.30 -5.99
CA SER A 90 -9.03 8.96 -6.16
C SER A 90 -9.13 8.52 -7.61
N ASP A 91 -9.37 9.47 -8.51
CA ASP A 91 -9.62 9.21 -9.93
C ASP A 91 -8.33 9.01 -10.75
N HIS A 92 -7.16 9.11 -10.12
CA HIS A 92 -5.87 8.90 -10.78
C HIS A 92 -5.77 7.56 -11.52
N ALA A 93 -6.38 6.51 -10.99
CA ALA A 93 -6.42 5.19 -11.63
C ALA A 93 -7.27 5.15 -12.91
N LEU A 94 -8.20 6.08 -13.06
CA LEU A 94 -9.12 6.17 -14.20
C LEU A 94 -8.54 7.01 -15.35
N GLU A 95 -7.44 7.73 -15.13
CA GLU A 95 -6.79 8.55 -16.14
C GLU A 95 -6.27 7.71 -17.31
N LYS A 96 -6.71 8.07 -18.53
CA LYS A 96 -6.21 7.47 -19.77
C LYS A 96 -5.17 8.38 -20.39
N SER A 97 -4.00 7.81 -20.72
CA SER A 97 -2.91 8.58 -21.33
C SER A 97 -3.22 9.08 -22.75
N GLY A 98 -4.16 8.46 -23.46
CA GLY A 98 -4.58 8.81 -24.81
C GLY A 98 -3.54 8.49 -25.90
N LYS A 99 -2.29 8.89 -25.72
CA LYS A 99 -1.21 8.69 -26.69
C LYS A 99 0.10 8.23 -26.04
N ALA A 100 0.92 7.50 -26.82
CA ALA A 100 2.23 7.02 -26.37
C ALA A 100 3.20 8.16 -26.01
N GLY A 101 3.11 9.30 -26.67
CA GLY A 101 3.92 10.48 -26.42
C GLY A 101 3.77 11.01 -24.99
N ARG A 102 2.58 10.91 -24.38
CA ARG A 102 2.38 11.33 -22.99
C ARG A 102 3.25 10.51 -22.02
N SER A 103 3.39 9.21 -22.26
CA SER A 103 4.29 8.36 -21.45
C SER A 103 5.75 8.81 -21.55
N ARG A 104 6.17 9.29 -22.73
CA ARG A 104 7.52 9.84 -22.95
C ARG A 104 7.70 11.16 -22.19
N TRP A 105 6.71 12.02 -22.18
CA TRP A 105 6.74 13.26 -21.40
C TRP A 105 6.86 13.02 -19.89
N LEU A 106 6.27 11.92 -19.39
CA LEU A 106 6.40 11.47 -18.01
C LEU A 106 7.71 10.73 -17.72
N GLY A 107 8.68 10.74 -18.63
CA GLY A 107 10.00 10.11 -18.48
C GLY A 107 9.99 8.58 -18.64
N ARG A 108 8.89 7.98 -19.04
CA ARG A 108 8.79 6.52 -19.26
C ARG A 108 9.32 6.14 -20.63
N ARG A 109 10.40 5.38 -20.67
CA ARG A 109 10.91 4.81 -21.93
C ARG A 109 10.15 3.55 -22.33
N PRO A 110 10.08 3.24 -23.66
CA PRO A 110 9.52 1.97 -24.13
C PRO A 110 10.26 0.77 -23.54
N ARG A 111 9.54 -0.31 -23.34
CA ARG A 111 10.09 -1.56 -22.80
C ARG A 111 9.87 -2.68 -23.80
N ASN A 112 10.95 -3.40 -24.13
CA ASN A 112 10.87 -4.59 -24.95
C ASN A 112 10.36 -5.79 -24.15
N ARG A 113 9.59 -6.65 -24.77
CA ARG A 113 9.16 -7.92 -24.19
C ARG A 113 10.29 -8.95 -24.30
N GLY A 114 10.39 -9.87 -23.35
CA GLY A 114 11.42 -10.92 -23.40
C GLY A 114 11.35 -11.82 -24.64
N VAL A 115 10.16 -12.00 -25.21
CA VAL A 115 9.93 -12.82 -26.41
C VAL A 115 10.63 -12.26 -27.67
N VAL A 116 10.91 -10.96 -27.71
CA VAL A 116 11.58 -10.31 -28.87
C VAL A 116 13.08 -10.16 -28.67
N MET A 117 13.61 -10.68 -27.60
CA MET A 117 15.03 -10.68 -27.27
C MET A 117 15.71 -11.96 -27.75
N ASN A 118 17.04 -11.97 -27.77
CA ASN A 118 17.82 -13.17 -28.02
C ASN A 118 17.86 -14.08 -26.77
N PRO A 119 18.16 -15.39 -26.92
CA PRO A 119 18.25 -16.30 -25.77
C PRO A 119 19.23 -15.89 -24.70
N VAL A 120 20.32 -15.20 -25.05
CA VAL A 120 21.33 -14.68 -24.11
C VAL A 120 20.77 -13.57 -23.21
N ASP A 121 19.79 -12.81 -23.70
CA ASP A 121 19.24 -11.65 -22.99
C ASP A 121 18.04 -11.99 -22.11
N HIS A 122 17.29 -13.03 -22.48
CA HIS A 122 16.06 -13.39 -21.79
C HIS A 122 15.71 -14.88 -21.96
N PRO A 123 15.26 -15.58 -20.90
CA PRO A 123 14.87 -16.99 -20.99
C PRO A 123 13.76 -17.32 -22.00
N MET A 124 12.98 -16.31 -22.38
CA MET A 124 11.91 -16.44 -23.39
C MET A 124 12.32 -15.92 -24.77
N GLY A 125 13.58 -15.59 -24.94
CA GLY A 125 14.12 -15.14 -26.22
C GLY A 125 14.43 -16.29 -27.16
N GLY A 126 14.62 -15.95 -28.44
CA GLY A 126 14.97 -16.89 -29.52
C GLY A 126 13.77 -17.53 -30.21
N GLY A 127 14.07 -18.47 -31.09
CA GLY A 127 13.11 -19.16 -31.94
C GLY A 127 12.92 -18.48 -33.30
N GLU A 128 12.28 -19.20 -34.22
CA GLU A 128 11.86 -18.66 -35.50
C GLU A 128 10.50 -17.99 -35.38
N GLY A 129 10.40 -16.74 -35.83
CA GLY A 129 9.20 -15.94 -35.75
C GLY A 129 8.76 -15.68 -34.29
N ARG A 130 7.46 -15.75 -34.04
CA ARG A 130 6.87 -15.47 -32.73
C ARG A 130 6.84 -16.72 -31.82
N SER A 131 7.93 -17.00 -31.14
CA SER A 131 8.02 -18.11 -30.18
C SER A 131 7.68 -17.64 -28.77
N SER A 132 6.87 -18.39 -28.02
CA SER A 132 6.49 -18.05 -26.65
C SER A 132 7.45 -18.60 -25.59
N GLY A 133 8.38 -19.51 -25.93
CA GLY A 133 9.40 -20.01 -25.02
C GLY A 133 8.90 -20.79 -23.79
N GLY A 134 7.67 -21.31 -23.81
CA GLY A 134 7.06 -22.07 -22.71
C GLY A 134 6.44 -21.23 -21.60
N HIS A 135 6.55 -21.68 -20.36
CA HIS A 135 5.94 -20.97 -19.22
C HIS A 135 6.57 -19.59 -19.01
N PRO A 136 5.76 -18.50 -18.85
CA PRO A 136 6.27 -17.13 -18.72
C PRO A 136 7.29 -16.97 -17.60
N ARG A 137 8.46 -16.45 -17.91
CA ARG A 137 9.55 -16.20 -16.98
C ARG A 137 9.97 -14.73 -16.99
N SER A 138 10.54 -14.30 -15.88
CA SER A 138 11.24 -13.02 -15.78
C SER A 138 12.66 -13.14 -16.34
N ARG A 139 13.37 -12.01 -16.49
CA ARG A 139 14.79 -12.01 -16.88
C ARG A 139 15.66 -12.89 -15.97
N ASN A 140 15.35 -12.99 -14.71
CA ASN A 140 16.08 -13.79 -13.73
C ASN A 140 15.64 -15.28 -13.72
N GLY A 141 14.87 -15.73 -14.70
CA GLY A 141 14.40 -17.12 -14.79
C GLY A 141 13.24 -17.50 -13.87
N LEU A 142 12.78 -16.60 -13.02
CA LEU A 142 11.66 -16.85 -12.12
C LEU A 142 10.33 -16.86 -12.87
N TYR A 143 9.42 -17.74 -12.50
CA TYR A 143 8.08 -17.77 -13.07
C TYR A 143 7.37 -16.43 -12.88
N ALA A 144 6.87 -15.86 -13.98
CA ALA A 144 6.18 -14.57 -13.97
C ALA A 144 4.72 -14.70 -13.50
N LYS A 145 4.13 -15.90 -13.57
CA LYS A 145 2.77 -16.19 -13.12
C LYS A 145 2.79 -17.29 -12.05
N GLY A 146 1.95 -17.12 -11.02
CA GLY A 146 1.74 -18.12 -9.97
C GLY A 146 2.82 -18.22 -8.89
N LEU A 147 4.00 -17.67 -9.09
CA LEU A 147 5.07 -17.71 -8.09
C LEU A 147 4.73 -16.84 -6.87
N LYS A 148 4.73 -17.45 -5.70
CA LYS A 148 4.61 -16.74 -4.42
C LYS A 148 5.97 -16.15 -4.05
N THR A 149 6.15 -14.84 -4.25
CA THR A 149 7.44 -14.15 -4.01
C THR A 149 7.71 -13.81 -2.55
N ARG A 150 6.69 -13.84 -1.69
CA ARG A 150 6.89 -13.58 -0.26
C ARG A 150 7.61 -14.76 0.39
N ALA A 151 8.73 -14.49 1.05
CA ALA A 151 9.46 -15.51 1.81
C ALA A 151 8.54 -16.12 2.90
N PRO A 152 8.46 -17.47 3.02
CA PRO A 152 7.58 -18.13 3.99
C PRO A 152 7.87 -17.71 5.45
N LYS A 153 9.13 -17.62 5.81
CA LYS A 153 9.61 -17.24 7.16
C LYS A 153 9.91 -15.75 7.31
N LYS A 154 9.22 -14.87 6.54
CA LYS A 154 9.44 -13.43 6.66
C LYS A 154 9.07 -12.93 8.07
N HIS A 155 9.98 -12.24 8.74
CA HIS A 155 9.81 -11.72 10.10
C HIS A 155 8.51 -10.91 10.30
N SER A 156 8.07 -10.16 9.28
CA SER A 156 6.83 -9.38 9.34
C SER A 156 5.54 -10.22 9.30
N SER A 157 5.63 -11.54 9.14
CA SER A 157 4.44 -12.42 9.13
C SER A 157 3.74 -12.48 10.49
N LYS A 158 4.47 -12.28 11.59
CA LYS A 158 3.89 -12.22 12.94
C LYS A 158 2.95 -11.03 13.19
N TYR A 159 3.01 -10.01 12.33
CA TYR A 159 2.14 -8.84 12.42
C TYR A 159 0.89 -8.94 11.54
N ILE A 160 0.73 -9.99 10.76
CA ILE A 160 -0.45 -10.23 9.93
C ILE A 160 -1.39 -11.13 10.72
N ILE A 161 -2.59 -10.64 11.00
CA ILE A 161 -3.67 -11.40 11.65
C ILE A 161 -4.43 -12.19 10.60
N GLU A 162 -4.93 -11.49 9.58
CA GLU A 162 -5.67 -12.09 8.48
C GLU A 162 -5.04 -11.69 7.14
N ARG A 163 -4.81 -12.67 6.26
CA ARG A 163 -4.31 -12.40 4.90
C ARG A 163 -5.47 -12.03 4.00
N ARG A 164 -5.17 -11.29 2.93
CA ARG A 164 -6.16 -11.00 1.89
C ARG A 164 -6.78 -12.32 1.37
N LYS A 165 -8.09 -12.36 1.27
CA LYS A 165 -8.78 -13.41 0.55
C LYS A 165 -8.47 -13.28 -0.95
N LYS A 166 -8.30 -14.41 -1.64
CA LYS A 166 -8.12 -14.42 -3.10
C LYS A 166 -9.39 -14.03 -3.80
#